data_5492c582c9c9811b8272604001283cc3
#
_entry.id   5492c582c9c9811b8272604001283cc3
#
_cell.length_a   1.000
_cell.length_b   1.000
_cell.length_c   1.000
_cell.angle_alpha   90.00
_cell.angle_beta   90.00
_cell.angle_gamma   90.00
#
_symmetry.space_group_name_H-M   'P 1'
#
loop_
_entity.id
_entity.type
_entity.pdbx_description
1 polymer ?
#
loop_
_entity_poly.entity_id
_entity_poly.type
_entity_poly.pdbx_seq_one_letter_code
_entity_poly.pdbx_strand_id
1 'polypeptide(L)'
;MARKNKKQRKHPKFWFGFKIVLLLFLLTILVGGIIFYFKYGKDIFAMQDDAVALVKESSIDTFRSSETSIVYNNKGKEIAKLKGEKDSYYLTLDKIPKAVKDAAIVTEDKKFYSHNGIDAKGIMRAVFALIKNNGEKTQGASTITQQLARGVFLSTEKTYERKIKEIFIALELEKKYTKSQILEFYLNTIYYANGYYGIESASEAYFNKNAKDLSISQIAFLCSIPNSPNRYCLLYTSDAAD
;
A
#
# COMPACT_ATOMS: atom_id res chain seq x y z
N MET A 1 -67.25 -17.13 21.31
CA MET A 1 -66.23 -17.96 20.59
C MET A 1 -64.81 -17.43 20.93
N ALA A 2 -64.11 -18.12 21.79
CA ALA A 2 -62.77 -17.72 22.27
C ALA A 2 -61.71 -18.39 21.40
N ARG A 3 -60.91 -17.57 20.66
CA ARG A 3 -59.79 -18.06 19.89
C ARG A 3 -58.63 -18.46 20.85
N LYS A 4 -58.35 -19.74 21.00
CA LYS A 4 -57.18 -20.27 21.70
C LYS A 4 -55.91 -19.93 20.91
N ASN A 5 -55.08 -19.01 21.45
CA ASN A 5 -53.72 -18.76 20.97
C ASN A 5 -52.86 -20.02 21.18
N LYS A 6 -52.53 -20.76 20.11
CA LYS A 6 -51.50 -21.80 20.13
C LYS A 6 -50.13 -21.17 20.30
N LYS A 7 -49.58 -21.13 21.54
CA LYS A 7 -48.18 -20.88 21.80
C LYS A 7 -47.35 -21.93 21.05
N GLN A 8 -46.57 -21.48 20.03
CA GLN A 8 -45.60 -22.35 19.37
C GLN A 8 -44.57 -22.84 20.40
N ARG A 9 -44.54 -24.15 20.62
CA ARG A 9 -43.54 -24.81 21.47
C ARG A 9 -42.18 -24.70 20.77
N LYS A 10 -41.32 -23.78 21.24
CA LYS A 10 -39.89 -23.76 20.87
C LYS A 10 -39.29 -25.11 21.27
N HIS A 11 -38.72 -25.89 20.34
CA HIS A 11 -38.09 -27.19 20.58
C HIS A 11 -36.82 -27.01 21.46
N PRO A 12 -36.86 -27.25 22.77
CA PRO A 12 -35.75 -26.97 23.68
C PRO A 12 -34.51 -27.83 23.38
N LYS A 13 -34.72 -29.04 22.87
CA LYS A 13 -33.62 -29.95 22.47
C LYS A 13 -32.79 -29.45 21.29
N PHE A 14 -33.40 -28.76 20.32
CA PHE A 14 -32.71 -28.17 19.18
C PHE A 14 -31.79 -27.02 19.64
N TRP A 15 -32.30 -26.15 20.48
CA TRP A 15 -31.52 -25.04 21.03
C TRP A 15 -30.37 -25.49 21.94
N PHE A 16 -30.56 -26.60 22.68
CA PHE A 16 -29.49 -27.19 23.49
C PHE A 16 -28.39 -27.78 22.61
N GLY A 17 -28.73 -28.57 21.58
CA GLY A 17 -27.76 -29.07 20.60
C GLY A 17 -26.98 -27.95 19.88
N PHE A 18 -27.70 -26.92 19.44
CA PHE A 18 -27.08 -25.74 18.81
C PHE A 18 -26.05 -25.04 19.72
N LYS A 19 -26.36 -24.85 21.03
CA LYS A 19 -25.45 -24.30 22.01
C LYS A 19 -24.19 -25.11 22.19
N ILE A 20 -24.33 -26.46 22.22
CA ILE A 20 -23.17 -27.35 22.33
C ILE A 20 -22.27 -27.24 21.11
N VAL A 21 -22.83 -27.28 19.89
CA VAL A 21 -22.04 -27.11 18.64
C VAL A 21 -21.35 -25.77 18.59
N LEU A 22 -22.04 -24.68 18.98
CA LEU A 22 -21.46 -23.37 19.06
C LEU A 22 -20.32 -23.31 20.09
N LEU A 23 -20.49 -23.91 21.26
CA LEU A 23 -19.45 -23.97 22.30
C LEU A 23 -18.22 -24.75 21.82
N LEU A 24 -18.41 -25.90 21.16
CA LEU A 24 -17.30 -26.67 20.59
C LEU A 24 -16.56 -25.88 19.50
N PHE A 25 -17.29 -25.17 18.66
CA PHE A 25 -16.72 -24.31 17.63
C PHE A 25 -15.89 -23.17 18.25
N LEU A 26 -16.42 -22.49 19.27
CA LEU A 26 -15.67 -21.46 19.99
C LEU A 26 -14.43 -22.03 20.69
N LEU A 27 -14.54 -23.23 21.29
CA LEU A 27 -13.40 -23.92 21.90
C LEU A 27 -12.33 -24.26 20.86
N THR A 28 -12.70 -24.72 19.68
CA THR A 28 -11.76 -25.00 18.58
C THR A 28 -11.01 -23.75 18.16
N ILE A 29 -11.72 -22.61 18.03
CA ILE A 29 -11.11 -21.31 17.73
C ILE A 29 -10.14 -20.90 18.85
N LEU A 30 -10.54 -21.06 20.10
CA LEU A 30 -9.70 -20.70 21.26
C LEU A 30 -8.41 -21.54 21.28
N VAL A 31 -8.53 -22.86 21.17
CA VAL A 31 -7.37 -23.78 21.17
C VAL A 31 -6.47 -23.48 19.98
N GLY A 32 -7.05 -23.29 18.77
CA GLY A 32 -6.32 -22.90 17.57
C GLY A 32 -5.58 -21.56 17.75
N GLY A 33 -6.21 -20.57 18.39
CA GLY A 33 -5.61 -19.28 18.72
C GLY A 33 -4.43 -19.41 19.71
N ILE A 34 -4.57 -20.26 20.72
CA ILE A 34 -3.50 -20.54 21.69
C ILE A 34 -2.30 -21.20 20.98
N ILE A 35 -2.53 -22.23 20.16
CA ILE A 35 -1.47 -22.90 19.40
C ILE A 35 -0.78 -21.90 18.47
N PHE A 36 -1.55 -21.08 17.75
CA PHE A 36 -1.02 -20.04 16.87
C PHE A 36 -0.15 -19.03 17.63
N TYR A 37 -0.62 -18.58 18.80
CA TYR A 37 0.12 -17.64 19.65
C TYR A 37 1.47 -18.22 20.09
N PHE A 38 1.50 -19.47 20.59
CA PHE A 38 2.76 -20.09 21.02
C PHE A 38 3.70 -20.39 19.86
N LYS A 39 3.17 -20.67 18.66
CA LYS A 39 3.99 -21.00 17.48
C LYS A 39 4.55 -19.76 16.78
N TYR A 40 3.76 -18.71 16.65
CA TYR A 40 4.09 -17.54 15.81
C TYR A 40 4.15 -16.21 16.56
N GLY A 41 3.63 -16.17 17.79
CA GLY A 41 3.51 -14.92 18.54
C GLY A 41 4.84 -14.22 18.72
N LYS A 42 5.88 -14.96 19.10
CA LYS A 42 7.23 -14.40 19.29
C LYS A 42 7.76 -13.70 18.03
N ASP A 43 7.62 -14.34 16.88
CA ASP A 43 8.10 -13.80 15.62
C ASP A 43 7.28 -12.57 15.18
N ILE A 44 5.96 -12.61 15.40
CA ILE A 44 5.09 -11.46 15.12
C ILE A 44 5.42 -10.25 15.98
N PHE A 45 5.67 -10.45 17.28
CA PHE A 45 6.08 -9.35 18.18
C PHE A 45 7.46 -8.81 17.81
N ALA A 46 8.41 -9.68 17.46
CA ALA A 46 9.71 -9.24 16.97
C ALA A 46 9.59 -8.38 15.69
N MET A 47 8.74 -8.78 14.75
CA MET A 47 8.46 -7.97 13.54
C MET A 47 7.83 -6.62 13.87
N GLN A 48 7.00 -6.55 14.90
CA GLN A 48 6.41 -5.29 15.37
C GLN A 48 7.48 -4.38 15.99
N ASP A 49 8.34 -4.92 16.83
CA ASP A 49 9.44 -4.17 17.48
C ASP A 49 10.42 -3.64 16.42
N ASP A 50 10.78 -4.46 15.42
CA ASP A 50 11.58 -4.06 14.27
C ASP A 50 10.92 -2.87 13.53
N ALA A 51 9.61 -2.94 13.27
CA ALA A 51 8.88 -1.88 12.57
C ALA A 51 8.88 -0.56 13.36
N VAL A 52 8.69 -0.65 14.69
CA VAL A 52 8.75 0.51 15.60
C VAL A 52 10.14 1.15 15.53
N ALA A 53 11.22 0.34 15.63
CA ALA A 53 12.59 0.81 15.57
C ALA A 53 12.90 1.50 14.24
N LEU A 54 12.59 0.85 13.10
CA LEU A 54 12.81 1.39 11.76
C LEU A 54 12.12 2.74 11.55
N VAL A 55 10.85 2.84 11.93
CA VAL A 55 10.11 4.10 11.77
C VAL A 55 10.57 5.16 12.76
N LYS A 56 10.93 4.79 13.99
CA LYS A 56 11.46 5.72 14.98
C LYS A 56 12.74 6.39 14.48
N GLU A 57 13.64 5.65 13.87
CA GLU A 57 14.91 6.15 13.32
C GLU A 57 14.74 6.91 12.00
N SER A 58 13.64 6.71 11.28
CA SER A 58 13.41 7.39 10.00
C SER A 58 13.27 8.91 10.18
N SER A 59 13.73 9.67 9.19
CA SER A 59 13.57 11.12 9.08
C SER A 59 13.04 11.48 7.69
N ILE A 60 12.86 12.76 7.40
CA ILE A 60 12.50 13.22 6.04
C ILE A 60 13.60 12.77 5.05
N ASP A 61 14.86 12.79 5.46
CA ASP A 61 15.98 12.37 4.62
C ASP A 61 15.93 10.89 4.23
N THR A 62 15.29 10.03 5.05
CA THR A 62 15.06 8.63 4.70
C THR A 62 14.28 8.49 3.38
N PHE A 63 13.34 9.41 3.13
CA PHE A 63 12.51 9.42 1.92
C PHE A 63 13.14 10.20 0.76
N ARG A 64 14.27 10.87 1.00
CA ARG A 64 15.04 11.64 0.02
C ARG A 64 16.37 10.98 -0.36
N SER A 65 16.72 9.88 0.27
CA SER A 65 18.04 9.23 0.17
C SER A 65 18.45 8.75 -1.23
N SER A 66 17.52 8.75 -2.18
CA SER A 66 17.75 8.29 -3.56
C SER A 66 17.69 9.44 -4.59
N GLU A 67 17.81 10.69 -4.16
CA GLU A 67 17.77 11.83 -5.08
C GLU A 67 18.96 11.82 -6.07
N THR A 68 18.65 12.13 -7.33
CA THR A 68 19.65 12.34 -8.39
C THR A 68 20.46 13.61 -8.10
N SER A 69 21.78 13.52 -8.11
CA SER A 69 22.65 14.67 -7.89
C SER A 69 22.70 15.56 -9.14
N ILE A 70 22.43 16.85 -8.97
CA ILE A 70 22.47 17.83 -10.05
C ILE A 70 23.71 18.72 -9.87
N VAL A 71 24.51 18.83 -10.92
CA VAL A 71 25.71 19.68 -10.94
C VAL A 71 25.38 21.00 -11.62
N TYR A 72 25.66 22.10 -10.93
CA TYR A 72 25.44 23.44 -11.44
C TYR A 72 26.78 24.14 -11.71
N ASN A 73 26.83 25.01 -12.71
CA ASN A 73 27.97 25.89 -12.89
C ASN A 73 27.94 27.07 -11.89
N ASN A 74 28.96 27.89 -11.92
CA ASN A 74 29.09 29.08 -11.06
C ASN A 74 28.02 30.19 -11.29
N LYS A 75 27.22 30.05 -12.34
CA LYS A 75 26.08 30.92 -12.68
C LYS A 75 24.72 30.28 -12.31
N GLY A 76 24.72 29.13 -11.59
CA GLY A 76 23.51 28.42 -11.21
C GLY A 76 22.80 27.68 -12.36
N LYS A 77 23.47 27.54 -13.53
CA LYS A 77 22.91 26.75 -14.65
C LYS A 77 23.29 25.28 -14.47
N GLU A 78 22.32 24.40 -14.59
CA GLU A 78 22.54 22.96 -14.62
C GLU A 78 23.47 22.57 -15.78
N ILE A 79 24.50 21.75 -15.48
CA ILE A 79 25.50 21.29 -16.45
C ILE A 79 25.54 19.74 -16.54
N ALA A 80 25.13 19.04 -15.50
CA ALA A 80 25.07 17.59 -15.51
C ALA A 80 24.09 17.06 -14.45
N LYS A 81 23.50 15.90 -14.73
CA LYS A 81 22.74 15.07 -13.78
C LYS A 81 23.53 13.79 -13.56
N LEU A 82 23.94 13.54 -12.32
CA LEU A 82 24.65 12.30 -11.94
C LEU A 82 23.60 11.30 -11.46
N LYS A 83 23.17 10.43 -12.36
CA LYS A 83 22.21 9.39 -12.09
C LYS A 83 22.90 8.20 -11.43
N GLY A 84 22.35 7.72 -10.33
CA GLY A 84 22.68 6.43 -9.73
C GLY A 84 21.85 5.28 -10.35
N GLU A 85 21.66 4.21 -9.62
CA GLU A 85 20.73 3.13 -9.99
C GLU A 85 19.27 3.59 -10.03
N LYS A 86 18.97 4.68 -9.31
CA LYS A 86 17.64 5.29 -9.23
C LYS A 86 17.72 6.71 -9.77
N ASP A 87 16.74 7.07 -10.61
CA ASP A 87 16.53 8.43 -11.04
C ASP A 87 15.35 9.01 -10.27
N SER A 88 15.61 9.99 -9.40
CA SER A 88 14.61 10.55 -8.50
C SER A 88 14.87 12.05 -8.26
N TYR A 89 13.82 12.86 -8.41
CA TYR A 89 13.80 14.29 -8.09
C TYR A 89 12.68 14.54 -7.09
N TYR A 90 13.04 15.06 -5.92
CA TYR A 90 12.10 15.27 -4.84
C TYR A 90 11.33 16.59 -5.00
N LEU A 91 10.01 16.51 -4.96
CA LEU A 91 9.11 17.67 -4.94
C LEU A 91 8.40 17.76 -3.59
N THR A 92 8.40 18.94 -2.98
CA THR A 92 7.51 19.21 -1.84
C THR A 92 6.04 19.16 -2.26
N LEU A 93 5.14 18.79 -1.36
CA LEU A 93 3.72 18.52 -1.69
C LEU A 93 3.02 19.71 -2.36
N ASP A 94 3.40 20.95 -2.03
CA ASP A 94 2.88 22.17 -2.64
C ASP A 94 3.25 22.29 -4.12
N LYS A 95 4.41 21.76 -4.52
CA LYS A 95 4.87 21.76 -5.92
C LYS A 95 4.26 20.64 -6.74
N ILE A 96 3.69 19.59 -6.11
CA ILE A 96 3.00 18.52 -6.82
C ILE A 96 1.59 18.99 -7.18
N PRO A 97 1.17 18.93 -8.46
CA PRO A 97 -0.16 19.34 -8.89
C PRO A 97 -1.28 18.62 -8.13
N LYS A 98 -2.37 19.34 -7.86
CA LYS A 98 -3.54 18.75 -7.21
C LYS A 98 -4.08 17.54 -7.99
N ALA A 99 -4.09 17.62 -9.32
CA ALA A 99 -4.56 16.56 -10.19
C ALA A 99 -3.75 15.26 -10.03
N VAL A 100 -2.42 15.34 -9.82
CA VAL A 100 -1.56 14.18 -9.54
C VAL A 100 -1.92 13.55 -8.19
N LYS A 101 -2.07 14.37 -7.15
CA LYS A 101 -2.45 13.92 -5.80
C LYS A 101 -3.80 13.20 -5.81
N ASP A 102 -4.78 13.82 -6.43
CA ASP A 102 -6.15 13.27 -6.54
C ASP A 102 -6.15 11.97 -7.36
N ALA A 103 -5.44 11.93 -8.49
CA ALA A 103 -5.33 10.74 -9.33
C ALA A 103 -4.70 9.57 -8.58
N ALA A 104 -3.59 9.78 -7.89
CA ALA A 104 -2.93 8.75 -7.09
C ALA A 104 -3.87 8.20 -6.00
N ILE A 105 -4.58 9.08 -5.26
CA ILE A 105 -5.53 8.68 -4.22
C ILE A 105 -6.69 7.89 -4.81
N VAL A 106 -7.29 8.36 -5.91
CA VAL A 106 -8.45 7.71 -6.53
C VAL A 106 -8.06 6.34 -7.13
N THR A 107 -6.84 6.21 -7.65
CA THR A 107 -6.37 4.98 -8.28
C THR A 107 -5.94 3.94 -7.26
N GLU A 108 -5.15 4.35 -6.27
CA GLU A 108 -4.49 3.43 -5.34
C GLU A 108 -5.25 3.26 -4.03
N ASP A 109 -5.82 4.33 -3.48
CA ASP A 109 -6.36 4.31 -2.13
C ASP A 109 -7.46 5.37 -1.91
N LYS A 110 -8.65 5.10 -2.42
CA LYS A 110 -9.82 6.03 -2.33
C LYS A 110 -10.16 6.45 -0.91
N LYS A 111 -9.71 5.72 0.10
CA LYS A 111 -9.98 5.98 1.51
C LYS A 111 -8.76 6.47 2.27
N PHE A 112 -7.73 6.92 1.58
CA PHE A 112 -6.46 7.33 2.17
C PHE A 112 -6.61 8.20 3.42
N TYR A 113 -7.48 9.21 3.37
CA TYR A 113 -7.70 10.12 4.49
C TYR A 113 -8.59 9.56 5.62
N SER A 114 -9.17 8.38 5.45
CA SER A 114 -10.14 7.82 6.40
C SER A 114 -9.67 6.60 7.19
N HIS A 115 -8.46 6.09 6.91
CA HIS A 115 -7.87 4.99 7.65
C HIS A 115 -6.49 5.37 8.22
N ASN A 116 -6.00 4.56 9.16
CA ASN A 116 -4.69 4.74 9.80
C ASN A 116 -3.69 3.67 9.30
N GLY A 117 -3.28 3.76 8.04
CA GLY A 117 -2.28 2.89 7.42
C GLY A 117 -2.84 1.66 6.72
N ILE A 118 -3.96 1.09 7.15
CA ILE A 118 -4.61 -0.08 6.56
C ILE A 118 -6.11 0.14 6.34
N ASP A 119 -6.66 -0.30 5.20
CA ASP A 119 -8.11 -0.38 4.98
C ASP A 119 -8.62 -1.80 5.31
N ALA A 120 -8.96 -2.05 6.59
CA ALA A 120 -9.48 -3.34 7.04
C ALA A 120 -10.74 -3.76 6.26
N LYS A 121 -11.63 -2.80 5.93
CA LYS A 121 -12.83 -3.08 5.12
C LYS A 121 -12.45 -3.45 3.68
N GLY A 122 -11.43 -2.81 3.12
CA GLY A 122 -10.88 -3.13 1.81
C GLY A 122 -10.26 -4.53 1.77
N ILE A 123 -9.51 -4.90 2.80
CA ILE A 123 -8.94 -6.25 2.96
C ILE A 123 -10.06 -7.30 3.01
N MET A 124 -11.09 -7.10 3.85
CA MET A 124 -12.24 -8.00 3.93
C MET A 124 -12.92 -8.16 2.57
N ARG A 125 -13.18 -7.06 1.87
CA ARG A 125 -13.77 -7.08 0.53
C ARG A 125 -12.92 -7.86 -0.47
N ALA A 126 -11.59 -7.66 -0.46
CA ALA A 126 -10.67 -8.38 -1.34
C ALA A 126 -10.64 -9.88 -1.05
N VAL A 127 -10.69 -10.29 0.22
CA VAL A 127 -10.80 -11.70 0.63
C VAL A 127 -12.10 -12.33 0.14
N PHE A 128 -13.24 -11.64 0.31
CA PHE A 128 -14.52 -12.14 -0.21
C PHE A 128 -14.52 -12.25 -1.74
N ALA A 129 -13.93 -11.27 -2.45
CA ALA A 129 -13.80 -11.33 -3.90
C ALA A 129 -12.92 -12.50 -4.35
N LEU A 130 -11.81 -12.77 -3.65
CA LEU A 130 -10.92 -13.90 -3.91
C LEU A 130 -11.64 -15.23 -3.78
N ILE A 131 -12.43 -15.40 -2.71
CA ILE A 131 -13.23 -16.63 -2.48
C ILE A 131 -14.29 -16.77 -3.57
N LYS A 132 -15.00 -15.69 -3.90
CA LYS A 132 -16.07 -15.70 -4.92
C LYS A 132 -15.54 -16.01 -6.33
N ASN A 133 -14.32 -15.58 -6.65
CA ASN A 133 -13.71 -15.74 -7.97
C ASN A 133 -12.71 -16.92 -8.02
N ASN A 134 -12.94 -17.98 -7.24
CA ASN A 134 -12.15 -19.22 -7.23
C ASN A 134 -10.63 -18.99 -7.09
N GLY A 135 -10.24 -17.99 -6.31
CA GLY A 135 -8.82 -17.66 -6.07
C GLY A 135 -8.23 -16.65 -7.06
N GLU A 136 -8.97 -16.15 -8.03
CA GLU A 136 -8.48 -15.10 -8.92
C GLU A 136 -8.46 -13.73 -8.22
N LYS A 137 -7.28 -13.09 -8.24
CA LYS A 137 -7.05 -11.80 -7.60
C LYS A 137 -7.57 -10.66 -8.49
N THR A 138 -8.78 -10.19 -8.20
CA THR A 138 -9.46 -9.13 -8.99
C THR A 138 -9.30 -7.73 -8.39
N GLN A 139 -8.90 -7.58 -7.12
CA GLN A 139 -8.79 -6.30 -6.44
C GLN A 139 -7.53 -6.22 -5.58
N GLY A 140 -6.83 -5.08 -5.65
CA GLY A 140 -5.80 -4.69 -4.69
C GLY A 140 -6.43 -4.16 -3.39
N ALA A 141 -5.79 -4.44 -2.25
CA ALA A 141 -6.23 -3.97 -0.94
C ALA A 141 -5.09 -3.26 -0.17
N SER A 142 -3.94 -3.05 -0.81
CA SER A 142 -2.82 -2.34 -0.19
C SER A 142 -3.07 -0.83 -0.27
N THR A 143 -2.85 -0.13 0.84
CA THR A 143 -2.98 1.33 0.92
C THR A 143 -1.73 2.05 0.39
N ILE A 144 -1.84 3.36 0.16
CA ILE A 144 -0.68 4.22 -0.16
C ILE A 144 0.41 4.09 0.92
N THR A 145 0.03 4.10 2.20
CA THR A 145 0.98 3.97 3.32
C THR A 145 1.68 2.61 3.32
N GLN A 146 0.97 1.52 3.01
CA GLN A 146 1.58 0.21 2.86
C GLN A 146 2.54 0.13 1.67
N GLN A 147 2.21 0.77 0.56
CA GLN A 147 3.09 0.83 -0.61
C GLN A 147 4.36 1.63 -0.32
N LEU A 148 4.23 2.76 0.40
CA LEU A 148 5.37 3.54 0.90
C LEU A 148 6.26 2.71 1.82
N ALA A 149 5.66 2.02 2.82
CA ALA A 149 6.38 1.14 3.74
C ALA A 149 7.19 0.07 2.99
N ARG A 150 6.57 -0.57 2.00
CA ARG A 150 7.23 -1.57 1.16
C ARG A 150 8.38 -1.00 0.35
N GLY A 151 8.19 0.15 -0.29
CA GLY A 151 9.18 0.74 -1.20
C GLY A 151 10.41 1.28 -0.51
N VAL A 152 10.28 1.75 0.74
CA VAL A 152 11.37 2.43 1.47
C VAL A 152 12.07 1.49 2.45
N PHE A 153 11.33 0.64 3.17
CA PHE A 153 11.87 -0.12 4.32
C PHE A 153 12.02 -1.62 4.07
N LEU A 154 11.47 -2.16 2.99
CA LEU A 154 11.41 -3.61 2.79
C LEU A 154 12.02 -4.05 1.47
N SER A 155 12.42 -5.33 1.39
CA SER A 155 12.89 -5.96 0.16
C SER A 155 11.75 -6.24 -0.82
N THR A 156 12.11 -6.56 -2.07
CA THR A 156 11.16 -6.90 -3.14
C THR A 156 10.59 -8.32 -3.02
N GLU A 157 11.10 -9.15 -2.12
CA GLU A 157 10.65 -10.53 -1.92
C GLU A 157 9.18 -10.61 -1.53
N LYS A 158 8.46 -11.58 -2.11
CA LYS A 158 7.02 -11.77 -1.86
C LYS A 158 6.79 -12.84 -0.79
N THR A 159 7.02 -12.50 0.49
CA THR A 159 6.78 -13.39 1.63
C THR A 159 5.63 -12.91 2.51
N TYR A 160 5.04 -13.83 3.29
CA TYR A 160 4.02 -13.45 4.30
C TYR A 160 4.63 -12.59 5.41
N GLU A 161 5.86 -12.87 5.82
CA GLU A 161 6.59 -12.10 6.82
C GLU A 161 6.78 -10.66 6.39
N ARG A 162 7.22 -10.45 5.14
CA ARG A 162 7.32 -9.10 4.57
C ARG A 162 5.97 -8.38 4.60
N LYS A 163 4.85 -9.08 4.30
CA LYS A 163 3.52 -8.45 4.32
C LYS A 163 3.06 -8.08 5.74
N ILE A 164 3.43 -8.86 6.73
CA ILE A 164 3.17 -8.53 8.15
C ILE A 164 4.02 -7.32 8.57
N LYS A 165 5.32 -7.29 8.23
CA LYS A 165 6.18 -6.12 8.49
C LYS A 165 5.66 -4.86 7.79
N GLU A 166 5.19 -4.97 6.54
CA GLU A 166 4.58 -3.87 5.79
C GLU A 166 3.38 -3.26 6.53
N ILE A 167 2.53 -4.11 7.13
CA ILE A 167 1.38 -3.65 7.92
C ILE A 167 1.85 -2.89 9.17
N PHE A 168 2.79 -3.43 9.94
CA PHE A 168 3.28 -2.78 11.14
C PHE A 168 3.99 -1.46 10.83
N ILE A 169 4.85 -1.42 9.82
CA ILE A 169 5.52 -0.19 9.39
C ILE A 169 4.48 0.86 8.95
N ALA A 170 3.45 0.46 8.19
CA ALA A 170 2.41 1.38 7.76
C ALA A 170 1.64 1.99 8.95
N LEU A 171 1.34 1.18 9.97
CA LEU A 171 0.70 1.67 11.21
C LEU A 171 1.60 2.66 11.98
N GLU A 172 2.90 2.38 12.07
CA GLU A 172 3.85 3.27 12.75
C GLU A 172 4.11 4.56 11.96
N LEU A 173 4.16 4.49 10.61
CA LEU A 173 4.26 5.69 9.76
C LEU A 173 3.10 6.65 10.00
N GLU A 174 1.87 6.15 10.12
CA GLU A 174 0.69 6.97 10.38
C GLU A 174 0.65 7.57 11.79
N LYS A 175 1.38 7.00 12.75
CA LYS A 175 1.58 7.60 14.07
C LYS A 175 2.60 8.74 14.05
N LYS A 176 3.63 8.62 13.20
CA LYS A 176 4.76 9.54 13.16
C LYS A 176 4.56 10.70 12.19
N TYR A 177 3.96 10.44 11.02
CA TYR A 177 3.82 11.39 9.93
C TYR A 177 2.37 11.71 9.63
N THR A 178 2.10 12.94 9.22
CA THR A 178 0.78 13.38 8.76
C THR A 178 0.44 12.74 7.40
N LYS A 179 -0.85 12.67 7.07
CA LYS A 179 -1.31 12.21 5.75
C LYS A 179 -0.66 12.97 4.59
N SER A 180 -0.47 14.27 4.75
CA SER A 180 0.19 15.10 3.74
C SER A 180 1.65 14.70 3.53
N GLN A 181 2.40 14.45 4.60
CA GLN A 181 3.77 13.98 4.52
C GLN A 181 3.86 12.58 3.91
N ILE A 182 2.96 11.66 4.31
CA ILE A 182 2.92 10.30 3.75
C ILE A 182 2.64 10.35 2.24
N LEU A 183 1.70 11.19 1.80
CA LEU A 183 1.41 11.36 0.38
C LEU A 183 2.59 11.98 -0.39
N GLU A 184 3.26 12.96 0.20
CA GLU A 184 4.47 13.57 -0.35
C GLU A 184 5.56 12.53 -0.55
N PHE A 185 5.87 11.75 0.50
CA PHE A 185 6.87 10.69 0.44
C PHE A 185 6.52 9.63 -0.59
N TYR A 186 5.25 9.20 -0.63
CA TYR A 186 4.77 8.23 -1.61
C TYR A 186 4.98 8.70 -3.04
N LEU A 187 4.55 9.92 -3.37
CA LEU A 187 4.64 10.47 -4.72
C LEU A 187 6.10 10.71 -5.18
N ASN A 188 7.04 10.81 -4.24
CA ASN A 188 8.47 10.95 -4.53
C ASN A 188 9.24 9.63 -4.54
N THR A 189 8.70 8.53 -3.97
CA THR A 189 9.43 7.27 -3.83
C THR A 189 8.85 6.11 -4.62
N ILE A 190 7.60 6.24 -5.12
CA ILE A 190 6.96 5.16 -5.86
C ILE A 190 7.68 4.87 -7.18
N TYR A 191 7.77 3.59 -7.53
CA TYR A 191 8.45 3.11 -8.73
C TYR A 191 7.55 3.20 -9.97
N TYR A 192 8.05 3.86 -11.00
CA TYR A 192 7.38 4.06 -12.29
C TYR A 192 8.02 3.27 -13.44
N ALA A 193 8.62 2.12 -13.17
CA ALA A 193 9.39 1.30 -14.11
C ALA A 193 10.71 1.96 -14.57
N ASN A 194 11.56 1.21 -15.27
CA ASN A 194 12.83 1.66 -15.91
C ASN A 194 13.80 2.43 -15.01
N GLY A 195 13.79 2.18 -13.69
CA GLY A 195 14.65 2.89 -12.75
C GLY A 195 14.14 4.27 -12.33
N TYR A 196 12.98 4.72 -12.79
CA TYR A 196 12.40 6.01 -12.42
C TYR A 196 11.58 5.90 -11.13
N TYR A 197 11.92 6.75 -10.18
CA TYR A 197 11.27 6.84 -8.87
C TYR A 197 10.72 8.26 -8.67
N GLY A 198 9.47 8.32 -8.21
CA GLY A 198 8.77 9.60 -8.01
C GLY A 198 8.19 10.21 -9.28
N ILE A 199 7.18 11.06 -9.07
CA ILE A 199 6.36 11.61 -10.15
C ILE A 199 7.15 12.55 -11.07
N GLU A 200 8.14 13.31 -10.55
CA GLU A 200 8.92 14.24 -11.36
C GLU A 200 9.82 13.48 -12.33
N SER A 201 10.58 12.48 -11.84
CA SER A 201 11.42 11.64 -12.69
C SER A 201 10.61 10.92 -13.77
N ALA A 202 9.45 10.38 -13.39
CA ALA A 202 8.56 9.73 -14.34
C ALA A 202 8.02 10.72 -15.38
N SER A 203 7.65 11.92 -14.96
CA SER A 203 7.17 12.98 -15.86
C SER A 203 8.23 13.39 -16.88
N GLU A 204 9.46 13.62 -16.43
CA GLU A 204 10.58 13.94 -17.30
C GLU A 204 10.90 12.79 -18.26
N ALA A 205 10.95 11.56 -17.76
CA ALA A 205 11.34 10.40 -18.56
C ALA A 205 10.32 10.03 -19.63
N TYR A 206 9.03 10.01 -19.31
CA TYR A 206 7.98 9.57 -20.24
C TYR A 206 7.48 10.69 -21.14
N PHE A 207 7.55 11.95 -20.73
CA PHE A 207 6.93 13.06 -21.43
C PHE A 207 7.84 14.25 -21.66
N ASN A 208 9.09 14.23 -21.18
CA ASN A 208 10.03 15.36 -21.24
C ASN A 208 9.42 16.65 -20.69
N LYS A 209 8.70 16.56 -19.55
CA LYS A 209 7.99 17.67 -18.91
C LYS A 209 8.14 17.57 -17.39
N ASN A 210 8.09 18.70 -16.70
CA ASN A 210 7.92 18.70 -15.25
C ASN A 210 6.51 18.18 -14.88
N ALA A 211 6.35 17.62 -13.68
CA ALA A 211 5.06 17.12 -13.20
C ALA A 211 3.96 18.20 -13.18
N LYS A 212 4.32 19.48 -12.98
CA LYS A 212 3.40 20.62 -13.00
C LYS A 212 2.78 20.88 -14.38
N ASP A 213 3.42 20.44 -15.45
CA ASP A 213 3.03 20.71 -16.84
C ASP A 213 2.33 19.51 -17.53
N LEU A 214 2.05 18.47 -16.75
CA LEU A 214 1.34 17.28 -17.22
C LEU A 214 -0.12 17.54 -17.54
N SER A 215 -0.60 17.02 -18.67
CA SER A 215 -2.03 16.96 -18.96
C SER A 215 -2.72 15.87 -18.11
N ILE A 216 -4.05 15.95 -17.99
CA ILE A 216 -4.85 14.95 -17.24
C ILE A 216 -4.63 13.53 -17.79
N SER A 217 -4.54 13.36 -19.12
CA SER A 217 -4.28 12.06 -19.74
C SER A 217 -2.88 11.52 -19.40
N GLN A 218 -1.86 12.37 -19.36
CA GLN A 218 -0.50 12.00 -18.93
C GLN A 218 -0.46 11.61 -17.47
N ILE A 219 -1.15 12.35 -16.60
CA ILE A 219 -1.29 12.01 -15.18
C ILE A 219 -1.96 10.64 -15.01
N ALA A 220 -3.08 10.40 -15.69
CA ALA A 220 -3.79 9.13 -15.63
C ALA A 220 -2.90 7.96 -16.11
N PHE A 221 -2.12 8.17 -17.16
CA PHE A 221 -1.15 7.19 -17.65
C PHE A 221 -0.09 6.89 -16.56
N LEU A 222 0.58 7.89 -16.03
CA LEU A 222 1.58 7.68 -14.98
C LEU A 222 1.00 6.98 -13.75
N CYS A 223 -0.17 7.40 -13.27
CA CYS A 223 -0.83 6.76 -12.13
C CYS A 223 -1.26 5.31 -12.38
N SER A 224 -1.27 4.82 -13.62
CA SER A 224 -1.54 3.42 -13.93
C SER A 224 -0.30 2.52 -13.80
N ILE A 225 0.91 3.06 -13.97
CA ILE A 225 2.16 2.30 -14.00
C ILE A 225 2.44 1.55 -12.69
N PRO A 226 2.31 2.14 -11.48
CA PRO A 226 2.64 1.46 -10.23
C PRO A 226 1.86 0.16 -9.99
N ASN A 227 0.64 0.06 -10.53
CA ASN A 227 -0.19 -1.16 -10.44
C ASN A 227 0.38 -2.35 -11.22
N SER A 228 1.05 -2.09 -12.33
CA SER A 228 1.65 -3.13 -13.20
C SER A 228 2.81 -2.56 -14.00
N PRO A 229 3.96 -2.29 -13.36
CA PRO A 229 5.09 -1.61 -14.01
C PRO A 229 5.56 -2.28 -15.30
N ASN A 230 5.59 -3.61 -15.32
CA ASN A 230 6.03 -4.38 -16.49
C ASN A 230 5.00 -4.39 -17.64
N ARG A 231 3.72 -4.13 -17.36
CA ARG A 231 2.66 -4.15 -18.39
C ARG A 231 2.48 -2.80 -19.07
N TYR A 232 2.72 -1.71 -18.34
CA TYR A 232 2.49 -0.35 -18.83
C TYR A 232 3.78 0.38 -19.19
N CYS A 233 4.92 -0.33 -19.20
CA CYS A 233 6.19 0.24 -19.62
C CYS A 233 6.27 0.29 -21.14
N LEU A 234 6.00 1.47 -21.70
CA LEU A 234 6.05 1.70 -23.16
C LEU A 234 7.46 1.56 -23.78
N LEU A 235 8.51 1.67 -22.96
CA LEU A 235 9.90 1.57 -23.42
C LEU A 235 10.36 0.12 -23.66
N TYR A 236 9.61 -0.88 -23.20
CA TYR A 236 9.94 -2.31 -23.38
C TYR A 236 9.23 -2.95 -24.57
N THR A 237 8.27 -2.28 -25.20
CA THR A 237 7.47 -2.84 -26.29
C THR A 237 8.07 -2.61 -27.68
N SER A 238 9.15 -1.83 -27.81
CA SER A 238 9.78 -1.58 -29.11
C SER A 238 10.76 -2.69 -29.56
N ASP A 239 11.32 -3.48 -28.60
CA ASP A 239 12.30 -4.51 -28.93
C ASP A 239 11.70 -5.91 -29.21
N ALA A 240 10.38 -6.06 -29.11
CA ALA A 240 9.69 -7.33 -29.36
C ALA A 240 8.97 -7.38 -30.72
N ALA A 241 9.20 -6.39 -31.61
CA ALA A 241 8.54 -6.25 -32.90
C ALA A 241 9.50 -6.35 -34.11
N ASP A 242 10.77 -6.80 -33.89
CA ASP A 242 11.72 -7.17 -34.94
C ASP A 242 11.99 -8.66 -34.98
#